data_bb91500df1924c79b8c1e45d80e59636
#
_entry.id   bb91500df1924c79b8c1e45d80e59636
#
_cell.length_a   1.000
_cell.length_b   1.000
_cell.length_c   1.000
_cell.angle_alpha   90.00
_cell.angle_beta   90.00
_cell.angle_gamma   90.00
#
_symmetry.space_group_name_H-M   'P 1'
#
loop_
_entity.id
_entity.type
_entity.pdbx_description
1 polymer ?
#
loop_
_entity_poly.entity_id
_entity_poly.type
_entity_poly.pdbx_seq_one_letter_code
_entity_poly.pdbx_strand_id
1 'polypeptide(L)'
;MGNFTNNAITDVGRRLFADVQAGAVFVPTRIVIGSGELPSGKTPATMTDVVEPVASLSITKKERTPDGKAIIGGVYSNEEITEAFYFRELALYAKAEYRDETGAVTRTVPECLYSYGNAGASADYMPAYSTSTVVERQMDLVVYVGNNTVVDLSIASGVYVTREEFEQAMEYAGGGLVIIPQGDDVPVDQRKEGFMYFRQKSGHTLEVTPEVAMSF
;
A
#
# COMPACT_ATOMS: atom_id res chain seq x y z
N MET A 1 -18.09 1.26 3.74
CA MET A 1 -16.96 1.34 2.82
C MET A 1 -17.44 2.05 1.57
N GLY A 2 -16.83 3.18 1.21
CA GLY A 2 -17.24 3.99 0.06
C GLY A 2 -17.37 3.15 -1.20
N ASN A 3 -18.43 3.35 -1.95
CA ASN A 3 -18.68 2.55 -3.13
C ASN A 3 -18.04 3.21 -4.36
N PHE A 4 -16.82 2.78 -4.71
CA PHE A 4 -16.07 3.23 -5.86
C PHE A 4 -16.47 2.46 -7.13
N THR A 5 -17.76 2.52 -7.51
CA THR A 5 -18.27 1.80 -8.70
C THR A 5 -17.74 2.32 -10.03
N ASN A 6 -17.16 3.52 -10.05
CA ASN A 6 -16.74 4.21 -11.27
C ASN A 6 -15.20 4.32 -11.39
N ASN A 7 -14.46 3.33 -10.91
CA ASN A 7 -13.01 3.29 -11.11
C ASN A 7 -12.67 3.08 -12.58
N ALA A 8 -11.73 3.88 -13.09
CA ALA A 8 -11.24 3.75 -14.45
C ALA A 8 -9.73 3.94 -14.54
N ILE A 9 -9.10 3.24 -15.49
CA ILE A 9 -7.77 3.61 -15.96
C ILE A 9 -7.91 4.94 -16.70
N THR A 10 -7.09 5.92 -16.35
CA THR A 10 -7.16 7.24 -16.98
C THR A 10 -6.62 7.23 -18.40
N ASP A 11 -6.86 8.30 -19.17
CA ASP A 11 -6.30 8.45 -20.52
C ASP A 11 -4.77 8.49 -20.51
N VAL A 12 -4.16 9.10 -19.47
CA VAL A 12 -2.70 9.09 -19.29
C VAL A 12 -2.21 7.73 -18.82
N GLY A 13 -2.98 7.06 -17.96
CA GLY A 13 -2.70 5.68 -17.50
C GLY A 13 -2.73 4.67 -18.65
N ARG A 14 -3.65 4.83 -19.62
CA ARG A 14 -3.68 3.99 -20.82
C ARG A 14 -2.45 4.16 -21.70
N ARG A 15 -1.89 5.38 -21.77
CA ARG A 15 -0.62 5.61 -22.51
C ARG A 15 0.53 4.91 -21.80
N LEU A 16 0.62 5.05 -20.48
CA LEU A 16 1.62 4.33 -19.68
C LEU A 16 1.47 2.81 -19.86
N PHE A 17 0.24 2.30 -19.88
CA PHE A 17 -0.02 0.89 -20.11
C PHE A 17 0.44 0.42 -21.51
N ALA A 18 0.35 1.28 -22.53
CA ALA A 18 0.89 0.97 -23.85
C ALA A 18 2.43 0.82 -23.84
N ASP A 19 3.15 1.68 -23.08
CA ASP A 19 4.60 1.49 -22.86
C ASP A 19 4.90 0.16 -22.15
N VAL A 20 4.07 -0.23 -21.18
CA VAL A 20 4.20 -1.53 -20.49
C VAL A 20 3.99 -2.70 -21.46
N GLN A 21 3.00 -2.62 -22.35
CA GLN A 21 2.79 -3.64 -23.39
C GLN A 21 3.94 -3.67 -24.41
N ALA A 22 4.65 -2.56 -24.58
CA ALA A 22 5.84 -2.46 -25.42
C ALA A 22 7.13 -2.95 -24.71
N GLY A 23 7.03 -3.52 -23.52
CA GLY A 23 8.13 -4.15 -22.80
C GLY A 23 8.68 -3.37 -21.59
N ALA A 24 8.07 -2.24 -21.22
CA ALA A 24 8.43 -1.57 -19.98
C ALA A 24 7.85 -2.29 -18.75
N VAL A 25 8.53 -2.19 -17.62
CA VAL A 25 8.09 -2.69 -16.33
C VAL A 25 7.11 -1.68 -15.69
N PHE A 26 5.94 -2.14 -15.27
CA PHE A 26 4.97 -1.34 -14.54
C PHE A 26 5.42 -1.16 -13.08
N VAL A 27 5.56 0.09 -12.63
CA VAL A 27 6.02 0.44 -11.28
C VAL A 27 4.97 1.32 -10.61
N PRO A 28 4.08 0.74 -9.77
CA PRO A 28 3.18 1.53 -8.95
C PRO A 28 3.98 2.28 -7.88
N THR A 29 3.69 3.56 -7.69
CA THR A 29 4.50 4.47 -6.86
C THR A 29 3.82 4.85 -5.57
N ARG A 30 2.54 5.22 -5.62
CA ARG A 30 1.76 5.63 -4.44
C ARG A 30 0.26 5.52 -4.70
N ILE A 31 -0.51 5.42 -3.62
CA ILE A 31 -1.95 5.58 -3.61
C ILE A 31 -2.26 6.94 -3.00
N VAL A 32 -3.16 7.70 -3.61
CA VAL A 32 -3.63 8.98 -3.06
C VAL A 32 -5.12 8.88 -2.78
N ILE A 33 -5.51 9.32 -1.59
CA ILE A 33 -6.90 9.48 -1.20
C ILE A 33 -7.22 10.98 -1.11
N GLY A 34 -8.46 11.33 -1.45
CA GLY A 34 -8.89 12.72 -1.48
C GLY A 34 -10.36 12.91 -1.11
N SER A 35 -10.73 14.19 -0.94
CA SER A 35 -12.07 14.62 -0.57
C SER A 35 -12.83 15.28 -1.72
N GLY A 36 -12.17 15.53 -2.85
CA GLY A 36 -12.72 16.29 -3.96
C GLY A 36 -13.89 15.63 -4.67
N GLU A 37 -14.78 16.45 -5.18
CA GLU A 37 -15.87 16.01 -6.07
C GLU A 37 -15.37 15.94 -7.51
N LEU A 38 -15.91 14.99 -8.27
CA LEU A 38 -15.60 14.89 -9.69
C LEU A 38 -16.06 16.17 -10.41
N PRO A 39 -15.17 16.92 -11.09
CA PRO A 39 -15.54 18.15 -11.75
C PRO A 39 -16.60 17.93 -12.83
N SER A 40 -17.50 18.90 -13.01
CA SER A 40 -18.57 18.83 -14.01
C SER A 40 -17.99 18.60 -15.42
N GLY A 41 -18.56 17.67 -16.15
CA GLY A 41 -18.12 17.28 -17.49
C GLY A 41 -16.87 16.39 -17.53
N LYS A 42 -16.28 16.05 -16.39
CA LYS A 42 -15.21 15.07 -16.29
C LYS A 42 -15.74 13.68 -15.97
N THR A 43 -14.97 12.69 -16.36
CA THR A 43 -15.17 11.28 -15.97
C THR A 43 -13.89 10.79 -15.30
N PRO A 44 -13.93 9.72 -14.51
CA PRO A 44 -12.72 9.14 -13.93
C PRO A 44 -11.60 8.88 -14.96
N ALA A 45 -11.96 8.49 -16.17
CA ALA A 45 -11.00 8.23 -17.25
C ALA A 45 -10.29 9.52 -17.75
N THR A 46 -10.94 10.68 -17.68
CA THR A 46 -10.38 11.95 -18.17
C THR A 46 -9.66 12.76 -17.10
N MET A 47 -9.55 12.22 -15.88
CA MET A 47 -8.80 12.85 -14.81
C MET A 47 -7.29 12.74 -15.07
N THR A 48 -6.58 13.79 -14.70
CA THR A 48 -5.11 13.85 -14.81
C THR A 48 -4.44 14.00 -13.45
N ASP A 49 -5.21 14.34 -12.42
CA ASP A 49 -4.76 14.46 -11.03
C ASP A 49 -5.96 14.31 -10.09
N VAL A 50 -5.70 14.12 -8.79
CA VAL A 50 -6.67 14.17 -7.71
C VAL A 50 -7.09 15.63 -7.49
N VAL A 51 -8.39 15.86 -7.26
CA VAL A 51 -8.95 17.22 -7.12
C VAL A 51 -8.55 17.85 -5.80
N GLU A 52 -8.73 17.09 -4.71
CA GLU A 52 -8.45 17.56 -3.35
C GLU A 52 -7.75 16.44 -2.55
N PRO A 53 -6.42 16.31 -2.71
CA PRO A 53 -5.66 15.26 -2.04
C PRO A 53 -5.61 15.49 -0.53
N VAL A 54 -5.87 14.42 0.24
CA VAL A 54 -5.82 14.43 1.71
C VAL A 54 -4.63 13.66 2.24
N ALA A 55 -4.38 12.46 1.71
CA ALA A 55 -3.23 11.66 2.12
C ALA A 55 -2.62 10.88 0.95
N SER A 56 -1.31 10.68 1.01
CA SER A 56 -0.55 9.85 0.08
C SER A 56 -0.01 8.64 0.82
N LEU A 57 -0.40 7.44 0.37
CA LEU A 57 -0.06 6.18 0.99
C LEU A 57 1.09 5.52 0.23
N SER A 58 2.06 5.02 0.96
CA SER A 58 3.10 4.15 0.41
C SER A 58 2.50 2.80 0.01
N ILE A 59 3.04 2.20 -1.05
CA ILE A 59 2.63 0.87 -1.48
C ILE A 59 3.24 -0.16 -0.51
N THR A 60 2.39 -0.88 0.20
CA THR A 60 2.78 -1.93 1.16
C THR A 60 2.38 -3.33 0.69
N LYS A 61 1.50 -3.42 -0.32
CA LYS A 61 1.05 -4.69 -0.87
C LYS A 61 1.12 -4.67 -2.40
N LYS A 62 1.71 -5.72 -2.97
CA LYS A 62 1.75 -5.99 -4.41
C LYS A 62 1.56 -7.48 -4.60
N GLU A 63 0.43 -7.88 -5.11
CA GLU A 63 0.07 -9.28 -5.28
C GLU A 63 -0.44 -9.50 -6.70
N ARG A 64 0.00 -10.59 -7.35
CA ARG A 64 -0.51 -10.99 -8.65
C ARG A 64 -1.56 -12.08 -8.46
N THR A 65 -2.73 -11.87 -9.04
CA THR A 65 -3.79 -12.87 -9.02
C THR A 65 -3.69 -13.83 -10.21
N PRO A 66 -4.17 -15.08 -10.08
CA PRO A 66 -4.12 -16.06 -11.16
C PRO A 66 -4.86 -15.64 -12.45
N ASP A 67 -5.84 -14.76 -12.35
CA ASP A 67 -6.66 -14.25 -13.46
C ASP A 67 -6.02 -13.03 -14.18
N GLY A 68 -4.72 -12.77 -13.95
CA GLY A 68 -3.96 -11.74 -14.67
C GLY A 68 -4.19 -10.32 -14.18
N LYS A 69 -4.69 -10.16 -12.95
CA LYS A 69 -4.78 -8.87 -12.26
C LYS A 69 -3.63 -8.71 -11.28
N ALA A 70 -3.40 -7.49 -10.82
CA ALA A 70 -2.58 -7.22 -9.67
C ALA A 70 -3.40 -6.49 -8.60
N ILE A 71 -3.16 -6.82 -7.35
CA ILE A 71 -3.67 -6.09 -6.19
C ILE A 71 -2.54 -5.21 -5.70
N ILE A 72 -2.77 -3.91 -5.72
CA ILE A 72 -1.83 -2.90 -5.24
C ILE A 72 -2.47 -2.27 -4.00
N GLY A 73 -1.81 -2.35 -2.86
CA GLY A 73 -2.37 -1.88 -1.60
C GLY A 73 -1.42 -1.00 -0.81
N GLY A 74 -2.03 -0.20 0.07
CA GLY A 74 -1.37 0.64 1.06
C GLY A 74 -2.23 0.76 2.30
N VAL A 75 -1.62 1.17 3.41
CA VAL A 75 -2.32 1.37 4.68
C VAL A 75 -2.57 2.87 4.87
N TYR A 76 -3.83 3.21 5.10
CA TYR A 76 -4.24 4.53 5.55
C TYR A 76 -4.27 4.55 7.08
N SER A 77 -3.67 5.59 7.68
CA SER A 77 -3.86 5.96 9.08
C SER A 77 -4.38 7.40 9.16
N ASN A 78 -5.25 7.69 10.13
CA ASN A 78 -5.72 9.05 10.36
C ASN A 78 -4.82 9.84 11.33
N GLU A 79 -3.66 9.31 11.73
CA GLU A 79 -2.79 9.95 12.73
C GLU A 79 -2.37 11.39 12.38
N GLU A 80 -2.24 11.70 11.09
CA GLU A 80 -1.90 13.04 10.61
C GLU A 80 -3.12 13.87 10.17
N ILE A 81 -4.33 13.32 10.32
CA ILE A 81 -5.57 13.95 9.85
C ILE A 81 -6.14 14.85 10.93
N THR A 82 -5.99 16.16 10.76
CA THR A 82 -6.45 17.17 11.72
C THR A 82 -7.92 17.56 11.57
N GLU A 83 -8.49 17.37 10.37
CA GLU A 83 -9.89 17.66 10.05
C GLU A 83 -10.56 16.45 9.42
N ALA A 84 -11.77 16.13 9.84
CA ALA A 84 -12.55 15.04 9.26
C ALA A 84 -12.93 15.36 7.82
N PHE A 85 -12.99 14.34 6.97
CA PHE A 85 -13.31 14.50 5.54
C PHE A 85 -14.20 13.38 5.01
N TYR A 86 -14.77 13.58 3.84
CA TYR A 86 -15.43 12.53 3.10
C TYR A 86 -14.46 11.91 2.08
N PHE A 87 -14.18 10.62 2.22
CA PHE A 87 -13.32 9.86 1.33
C PHE A 87 -14.02 9.65 -0.02
N ARG A 88 -13.81 10.60 -0.95
CA ARG A 88 -14.42 10.59 -2.28
C ARG A 88 -13.49 10.07 -3.35
N GLU A 89 -12.19 10.35 -3.25
CA GLU A 89 -11.22 10.09 -4.32
C GLU A 89 -10.25 8.98 -3.92
N LEU A 90 -10.08 8.01 -4.81
CA LEU A 90 -9.08 6.95 -4.69
C LEU A 90 -8.28 6.88 -5.99
N ALA A 91 -6.99 7.07 -5.91
CA ALA A 91 -6.10 7.20 -7.06
C ALA A 91 -4.85 6.34 -6.91
N LEU A 92 -4.43 5.68 -8.00
CA LEU A 92 -3.14 5.02 -8.10
C LEU A 92 -2.24 5.80 -9.05
N TYR A 93 -1.06 6.15 -8.59
CA TYR A 93 0.01 6.70 -9.41
C TYR A 93 1.00 5.61 -9.76
N ALA A 94 1.49 5.65 -10.98
CA ALA A 94 2.48 4.70 -11.48
C ALA A 94 3.39 5.35 -12.50
N LYS A 95 4.58 4.76 -12.67
CA LYS A 95 5.53 5.02 -13.74
C LYS A 95 5.82 3.73 -14.51
N ALA A 96 6.52 3.81 -15.63
CA ALA A 96 7.04 2.64 -16.31
C ALA A 96 8.55 2.75 -16.54
N GLU A 97 9.26 1.63 -16.47
CA GLU A 97 10.71 1.59 -16.62
C GLU A 97 11.10 0.57 -17.69
N TYR A 98 11.86 1.03 -18.70
CA TYR A 98 12.55 0.13 -19.61
C TYR A 98 13.85 -0.31 -18.94
N ARG A 99 14.09 -1.60 -18.92
CA ARG A 99 15.28 -2.19 -18.31
C ARG A 99 16.05 -3.00 -19.35
N ASP A 100 17.37 -3.05 -19.25
CA ASP A 100 18.21 -3.90 -20.06
C ASP A 100 18.25 -5.35 -19.54
N GLU A 101 19.02 -6.21 -20.19
CA GLU A 101 19.19 -7.63 -19.82
C GLU A 101 19.79 -7.81 -18.42
N THR A 102 20.49 -6.81 -17.89
CA THR A 102 21.04 -6.81 -16.53
C THR A 102 20.05 -6.34 -15.48
N GLY A 103 18.88 -5.83 -15.90
CA GLY A 103 17.85 -5.24 -15.03
C GLY A 103 18.07 -3.75 -14.75
N ALA A 104 19.12 -3.12 -15.31
CA ALA A 104 19.37 -1.71 -15.13
C ALA A 104 18.34 -0.86 -15.89
N VAL A 105 17.86 0.23 -15.26
CA VAL A 105 16.88 1.13 -15.88
C VAL A 105 17.56 1.96 -16.97
N THR A 106 17.10 1.82 -18.20
CA THR A 106 17.61 2.54 -19.37
C THR A 106 16.77 3.76 -19.74
N ARG A 107 15.47 3.70 -19.45
CA ARG A 107 14.52 4.82 -19.67
C ARG A 107 13.37 4.74 -18.68
N THR A 108 12.98 5.87 -18.15
CA THR A 108 11.79 5.99 -17.31
C THR A 108 10.70 6.79 -18.02
N VAL A 109 9.49 6.24 -18.08
CA VAL A 109 8.27 6.99 -18.40
C VAL A 109 7.82 7.66 -17.11
N PRO A 110 7.61 8.99 -17.10
CA PRO A 110 7.28 9.72 -15.88
C PRO A 110 6.03 9.19 -15.17
N GLU A 111 5.99 9.42 -13.85
CA GLU A 111 4.82 9.13 -13.03
C GLU A 111 3.58 9.86 -13.57
N CYS A 112 2.45 9.15 -13.60
CA CYS A 112 1.16 9.72 -13.95
C CYS A 112 0.06 9.12 -13.09
N LEU A 113 -1.11 9.77 -13.09
CA LEU A 113 -2.34 9.21 -12.53
C LEU A 113 -2.77 8.01 -13.39
N TYR A 114 -2.46 6.79 -12.91
CA TYR A 114 -2.76 5.55 -13.65
C TYR A 114 -4.23 5.19 -13.61
N SER A 115 -4.82 5.18 -12.42
CA SER A 115 -6.25 4.92 -12.25
C SER A 115 -6.86 5.87 -11.22
N TYR A 116 -8.14 6.17 -11.41
CA TYR A 116 -8.87 7.09 -10.58
C TYR A 116 -10.29 6.58 -10.36
N GLY A 117 -10.79 6.74 -9.15
CA GLY A 117 -12.17 6.49 -8.78
C GLY A 117 -12.71 7.61 -7.91
N ASN A 118 -14.01 7.88 -8.06
CA ASN A 118 -14.71 8.84 -7.22
C ASN A 118 -16.03 8.23 -6.70
N ALA A 119 -16.19 8.22 -5.38
CA ALA A 119 -17.36 7.65 -4.72
C ALA A 119 -18.59 8.58 -4.76
N GLY A 120 -18.40 9.84 -5.12
CA GLY A 120 -19.47 10.84 -5.19
C GLY A 120 -20.26 10.95 -3.89
N ALA A 121 -21.58 10.79 -3.98
CA ALA A 121 -22.48 10.83 -2.83
C ALA A 121 -22.35 9.60 -1.89
N SER A 122 -21.71 8.51 -2.34
CA SER A 122 -21.51 7.29 -1.55
C SER A 122 -20.18 7.29 -0.79
N ALA A 123 -19.60 8.47 -0.57
CA ALA A 123 -18.34 8.64 0.14
C ALA A 123 -18.47 8.26 1.63
N ASP A 124 -17.43 7.58 2.15
CA ASP A 124 -17.32 7.31 3.57
C ASP A 124 -16.85 8.56 4.33
N TYR A 125 -17.39 8.74 5.54
CA TYR A 125 -16.88 9.71 6.48
C TYR A 125 -15.62 9.18 7.15
N MET A 126 -14.54 9.95 7.10
CA MET A 126 -13.27 9.67 7.74
C MET A 126 -13.03 10.69 8.87
N PRO A 127 -12.98 10.24 10.13
CA PRO A 127 -12.81 11.14 11.26
C PRO A 127 -11.39 11.69 11.35
N ALA A 128 -11.28 12.89 11.92
CA ALA A 128 -10.00 13.42 12.38
C ALA A 128 -9.40 12.52 13.46
N TYR A 129 -8.09 12.58 13.59
CA TYR A 129 -7.39 11.88 14.67
C TYR A 129 -7.77 12.43 16.05
N SER A 130 -7.92 11.53 16.99
CA SER A 130 -7.93 11.83 18.43
C SER A 130 -7.44 10.58 19.17
N THR A 131 -7.02 10.76 20.41
CA THR A 131 -6.57 9.64 21.26
C THR A 131 -7.63 8.55 21.49
N SER A 132 -8.90 8.88 21.26
CA SER A 132 -10.04 7.95 21.32
C SER A 132 -10.52 7.48 19.93
N THR A 133 -9.99 8.05 18.85
CA THR A 133 -10.43 7.76 17.49
C THR A 133 -9.22 7.59 16.58
N VAL A 134 -8.65 6.40 16.63
CA VAL A 134 -7.61 5.95 15.73
C VAL A 134 -8.26 5.08 14.65
N VAL A 135 -7.99 5.38 13.38
CA VAL A 135 -8.50 4.62 12.23
C VAL A 135 -7.34 4.20 11.36
N GLU A 136 -7.18 2.90 11.20
CA GLU A 136 -6.31 2.30 10.18
C GLU A 136 -7.15 1.50 9.20
N ARG A 137 -6.86 1.61 7.91
CA ARG A 137 -7.55 0.85 6.86
C ARG A 137 -6.60 0.41 5.76
N GLN A 138 -6.70 -0.85 5.38
CA GLN A 138 -6.08 -1.37 4.15
C GLN A 138 -6.86 -0.83 2.94
N MET A 139 -6.15 -0.21 1.99
CA MET A 139 -6.67 0.29 0.73
C MET A 139 -6.10 -0.54 -0.42
N ASP A 140 -6.91 -1.42 -0.99
CA ASP A 140 -6.51 -2.29 -2.07
C ASP A 140 -7.16 -1.86 -3.39
N LEU A 141 -6.34 -1.67 -4.42
CA LEU A 141 -6.78 -1.42 -5.79
C LEU A 141 -6.46 -2.62 -6.67
N VAL A 142 -7.46 -3.09 -7.39
CA VAL A 142 -7.27 -4.14 -8.38
C VAL A 142 -6.99 -3.48 -9.73
N VAL A 143 -5.83 -3.80 -10.31
CA VAL A 143 -5.43 -3.29 -11.63
C VAL A 143 -5.24 -4.42 -12.63
N TYR A 144 -5.66 -4.20 -13.87
CA TYR A 144 -5.38 -5.11 -14.97
C TYR A 144 -3.95 -4.90 -15.46
N VAL A 145 -3.16 -5.97 -15.50
CA VAL A 145 -1.76 -5.91 -15.94
C VAL A 145 -1.49 -6.74 -17.20
N GLY A 146 -2.48 -7.46 -17.72
CA GLY A 146 -2.34 -8.33 -18.88
C GLY A 146 -1.44 -9.56 -18.63
N ASN A 147 -1.48 -10.53 -19.54
CA ASN A 147 -0.79 -11.81 -19.36
C ASN A 147 0.75 -11.72 -19.49
N ASN A 148 1.27 -10.70 -20.17
CA ASN A 148 2.71 -10.53 -20.44
C ASN A 148 3.34 -9.34 -19.71
N THR A 149 2.60 -8.70 -18.80
CA THR A 149 3.09 -7.53 -18.11
C THR A 149 3.99 -7.92 -16.94
N VAL A 150 5.21 -7.42 -16.93
CA VAL A 150 6.10 -7.50 -15.77
C VAL A 150 5.71 -6.37 -14.82
N VAL A 151 5.25 -6.73 -13.63
CA VAL A 151 4.99 -5.80 -12.54
C VAL A 151 6.16 -5.90 -11.57
N ASP A 152 6.75 -4.77 -11.21
CA ASP A 152 7.73 -4.75 -10.13
C ASP A 152 7.01 -5.03 -8.82
N LEU A 153 7.14 -6.26 -8.35
CA LEU A 153 6.54 -6.73 -7.09
C LEU A 153 7.48 -6.52 -5.89
N SER A 154 8.65 -5.90 -6.08
CA SER A 154 9.51 -5.55 -4.95
C SER A 154 8.80 -4.51 -4.08
N ILE A 155 8.71 -4.78 -2.79
CA ILE A 155 8.21 -3.83 -1.80
C ILE A 155 9.44 -3.09 -1.27
N ALA A 156 9.43 -1.75 -1.32
CA ALA A 156 10.46 -0.98 -0.66
C ALA A 156 10.47 -1.37 0.83
N SER A 157 11.66 -1.65 1.37
CA SER A 157 11.85 -2.14 2.73
C SER A 157 11.17 -1.22 3.77
N GLY A 158 10.14 -1.71 4.41
CA GLY A 158 9.31 -0.99 5.37
C GLY A 158 7.93 -1.65 5.45
N VAL A 159 7.90 -2.99 5.57
CA VAL A 159 6.63 -3.73 5.67
C VAL A 159 5.99 -3.41 7.01
N TYR A 160 4.92 -2.66 6.98
CA TYR A 160 4.02 -2.56 8.12
C TYR A 160 3.14 -3.81 8.12
N VAL A 161 3.24 -4.59 9.19
CA VAL A 161 2.27 -5.63 9.49
C VAL A 161 1.03 -4.93 10.01
N THR A 162 -0.14 -5.17 9.44
CA THR A 162 -1.39 -4.61 9.96
C THR A 162 -1.65 -5.16 11.36
N ARG A 163 -2.36 -4.41 12.18
CA ARG A 163 -2.73 -4.85 13.52
C ARG A 163 -3.48 -6.19 13.50
N GLU A 164 -4.36 -6.39 12.51
CA GLU A 164 -5.11 -7.65 12.34
C GLU A 164 -4.19 -8.83 11.98
N GLU A 165 -3.25 -8.65 11.07
CA GLU A 165 -2.25 -9.68 10.72
C GLU A 165 -1.36 -10.00 11.93
N PHE A 166 -1.02 -8.97 12.70
CA PHE A 166 -0.27 -9.12 13.93
C PHE A 166 -1.07 -9.86 15.01
N GLU A 167 -2.33 -9.49 15.25
CA GLU A 167 -3.21 -10.15 16.21
C GLU A 167 -3.49 -11.61 15.81
N GLN A 168 -3.69 -11.89 14.50
CA GLN A 168 -3.81 -13.27 14.00
C GLN A 168 -2.53 -14.08 14.18
N ALA A 169 -1.36 -13.50 13.91
CA ALA A 169 -0.09 -14.18 14.14
C ALA A 169 0.13 -14.46 15.63
N MET A 170 -0.31 -13.57 16.51
CA MET A 170 -0.26 -13.73 17.97
C MET A 170 -1.22 -14.81 18.47
N GLU A 171 -2.42 -14.90 17.90
CA GLU A 171 -3.40 -15.94 18.24
C GLU A 171 -2.91 -17.35 17.81
N TYR A 172 -2.24 -17.44 16.67
CA TYR A 172 -1.61 -18.67 16.18
C TYR A 172 -0.40 -19.10 17.01
N ALA A 173 0.35 -18.16 17.54
CA ALA A 173 1.59 -18.45 18.29
C ALA A 173 1.32 -18.93 19.72
N GLY A 174 0.09 -18.79 20.25
CA GLY A 174 -0.25 -19.18 21.64
C GLY A 174 0.62 -18.49 22.71
N GLY A 175 1.31 -17.40 22.35
CA GLY A 175 2.31 -16.72 23.17
C GLY A 175 2.15 -15.20 23.16
N GLY A 176 3.12 -14.50 23.72
CA GLY A 176 3.18 -13.06 23.79
C GLY A 176 4.22 -12.45 22.86
N LEU A 177 4.13 -11.13 22.67
CA LEU A 177 5.14 -10.33 21.99
C LEU A 177 6.03 -9.61 23.01
N VAL A 178 7.33 -9.65 22.79
CA VAL A 178 8.30 -8.86 23.55
C VAL A 178 9.07 -7.97 22.57
N ILE A 179 8.95 -6.65 22.74
CA ILE A 179 9.75 -5.69 22.02
C ILE A 179 10.99 -5.38 22.87
N ILE A 180 12.16 -5.68 22.33
CA ILE A 180 13.44 -5.39 22.97
C ILE A 180 13.90 -4.00 22.49
N PRO A 181 14.04 -3.00 23.39
CA PRO A 181 14.53 -1.68 23.02
C PRO A 181 15.90 -1.72 22.36
N GLN A 182 16.21 -0.69 21.57
CA GLN A 182 17.51 -0.56 20.94
C GLN A 182 18.62 -0.48 22.01
N GLY A 183 19.61 -1.36 21.90
CA GLY A 183 20.73 -1.43 22.86
C GLY A 183 20.55 -2.45 23.98
N ASP A 184 19.33 -2.96 24.17
CA ASP A 184 19.05 -4.03 25.11
C ASP A 184 19.11 -5.41 24.46
N ASP A 185 19.18 -6.45 25.28
CA ASP A 185 19.08 -7.85 24.84
C ASP A 185 18.31 -8.67 25.87
N VAL A 186 17.58 -9.69 25.37
CA VAL A 186 16.99 -10.72 26.23
C VAL A 186 17.73 -12.02 25.87
N PRO A 187 18.60 -12.53 26.77
CA PRO A 187 19.33 -13.77 26.55
C PRO A 187 18.41 -14.93 26.19
N VAL A 188 18.90 -15.84 25.35
CA VAL A 188 18.07 -16.95 24.82
C VAL A 188 17.51 -17.83 25.94
N ASP A 189 18.27 -18.03 27.00
CA ASP A 189 17.89 -18.80 28.19
C ASP A 189 16.79 -18.13 29.05
N GLN A 190 16.54 -16.85 28.82
CA GLN A 190 15.47 -16.09 29.50
C GLN A 190 14.24 -15.89 28.62
N ARG A 191 14.27 -16.37 27.37
CA ARG A 191 13.13 -16.28 26.45
C ARG A 191 12.09 -17.34 26.80
N LYS A 192 10.81 -16.92 26.82
CA LYS A 192 9.69 -17.81 27.09
C LYS A 192 9.26 -18.52 25.81
N GLU A 193 8.97 -19.80 25.92
CA GLU A 193 8.41 -20.60 24.82
C GLU A 193 7.05 -20.04 24.38
N GLY A 194 6.81 -19.94 23.06
CA GLY A 194 5.60 -19.35 22.50
C GLY A 194 5.61 -17.83 22.41
N PHE A 195 6.69 -17.15 22.78
CA PHE A 195 6.81 -15.69 22.65
C PHE A 195 7.67 -15.32 21.44
N MET A 196 7.21 -14.30 20.66
CA MET A 196 8.01 -13.68 19.62
C MET A 196 8.80 -12.49 20.17
N TYR A 197 10.07 -12.42 19.84
CA TYR A 197 10.99 -11.37 20.28
C TYR A 197 11.41 -10.52 19.09
N PHE A 198 11.13 -9.21 19.17
CA PHE A 198 11.52 -8.24 18.17
C PHE A 198 12.50 -7.25 18.74
N ARG A 199 13.63 -7.05 18.05
CA ARG A 199 14.61 -6.05 18.43
C ARG A 199 14.38 -4.77 17.66
N GLN A 200 14.28 -3.65 18.35
CA GLN A 200 14.19 -2.34 17.72
C GLN A 200 15.56 -1.95 17.15
N LYS A 201 15.65 -1.82 15.82
CA LYS A 201 16.77 -1.16 15.12
C LYS A 201 16.56 0.36 15.13
N SER A 202 17.58 1.13 14.77
CA SER A 202 17.51 2.59 14.72
C SER A 202 16.29 3.07 13.90
N GLY A 203 15.44 3.90 14.52
CA GLY A 203 14.17 4.32 13.95
C GLY A 203 13.03 3.35 14.29
N HIS A 204 11.98 3.33 13.47
CA HIS A 204 10.79 2.51 13.69
C HIS A 204 10.89 1.09 13.09
N THR A 205 12.09 0.57 12.86
CA THR A 205 12.29 -0.76 12.24
C THR A 205 12.43 -1.83 13.32
N LEU A 206 11.64 -2.90 13.22
CA LEU A 206 11.74 -4.09 14.05
C LEU A 206 12.44 -5.20 13.25
N GLU A 207 13.36 -5.93 13.88
CA GLU A 207 14.01 -7.11 13.32
C GLU A 207 13.58 -8.34 14.12
N VAL A 208 13.07 -9.36 13.41
CA VAL A 208 12.77 -10.65 14.03
C VAL A 208 14.09 -11.31 14.42
N THR A 209 14.25 -11.67 15.68
CA THR A 209 15.43 -12.44 16.10
C THR A 209 15.15 -13.92 15.86
N PRO A 210 15.82 -14.55 14.88
CA PRO A 210 15.57 -15.95 14.53
C PRO A 210 16.34 -16.87 15.48
N GLU A 211 15.84 -17.13 16.66
CA GLU A 211 16.28 -18.27 17.47
C GLU A 211 15.20 -18.63 18.47
N VAL A 212 14.17 -19.30 17.95
CA VAL A 212 13.46 -20.30 18.75
C VAL A 212 14.13 -21.64 18.41
N ALA A 213 14.90 -22.17 19.33
CA ALA A 213 15.34 -23.56 19.23
C ALA A 213 14.09 -24.44 19.21
N MET A 214 13.69 -24.93 18.04
CA MET A 214 12.74 -26.02 17.95
C MET A 214 13.48 -27.29 18.40
N SER A 215 13.30 -27.68 19.65
CA SER A 215 13.54 -29.04 20.07
C SER A 215 12.36 -29.89 19.64
N PHE A 216 12.60 -30.81 18.69
CA PHE A 216 11.69 -31.89 18.35
C PHE A 216 11.73 -32.97 19.42
#